data_d1874e9422e9468f66e76fee19baa819
#
_entry.id   d1874e9422e9468f66e76fee19baa819
#
_cell.length_a   1.000
_cell.length_b   1.000
_cell.length_c   1.000
_cell.angle_alpha   90.00
_cell.angle_beta   90.00
_cell.angle_gamma   90.00
#
_symmetry.space_group_name_H-M   'P 1'
#
loop_
_entity.id
_entity.type
_entity.pdbx_description
1 polymer ?
#
loop_
_entity_poly.entity_id
_entity_poly.type
_entity_poly.pdbx_seq_one_letter_code
_entity_poly.pdbx_strand_id
1 'polypeptide(L)'
;HKSLGNGVDPAEIFKKYGADLLRLWAGSADYHVDVRCSDNIFKQLSQNYLKFRNTARYCLGNLDGFDPDHLVSPEEMLELDRWAVTKLNELIRKCFAAYDNYEFHVVSHAINDFCVVELSSFYLDIIKDRLYCEGVDSLERRSAQTALWMILDTITKLFAPILAFTCDEIWQAMPHREGDDPRNVVLNEMNQPFQDYDMGALVSWTALIQLRDGVNAALEAARNEKKIGKSLEAHITLVRAQDQADNLTALQEKFQDQWADLFIVSDVEVSDDPALYAQGSDTPIAGVRVLVSEANGDKCERCWKHHPLVGANAAHPTLCPRCAKVVQAIHL
;
A
#
# COMPACT_ATOMS: atom_id res chain seq x y z
N HIS A 1 -18.37 15.60 -36.44
CA HIS A 1 -17.90 15.87 -37.81
C HIS A 1 -16.88 17.01 -37.81
N LYS A 2 -15.79 16.90 -38.60
CA LYS A 2 -14.75 17.95 -38.71
C LYS A 2 -15.37 19.32 -39.08
N SER A 3 -16.44 19.32 -39.85
CA SER A 3 -17.18 20.53 -40.23
C SER A 3 -17.89 21.24 -39.07
N LEU A 4 -18.09 20.58 -37.94
CA LEU A 4 -18.71 21.13 -36.73
C LEU A 4 -17.69 21.53 -35.65
N GLY A 5 -16.40 21.37 -35.92
CA GLY A 5 -15.33 21.68 -34.96
C GLY A 5 -15.31 20.81 -33.71
N ASN A 6 -16.07 19.72 -33.67
CA ASN A 6 -16.21 18.82 -32.55
C ASN A 6 -15.42 17.48 -32.71
N GLY A 7 -14.59 17.39 -33.74
CA GLY A 7 -13.70 16.26 -33.95
C GLY A 7 -12.40 16.41 -33.14
N VAL A 8 -11.99 15.34 -32.48
CA VAL A 8 -10.66 15.26 -31.80
C VAL A 8 -9.70 14.51 -32.71
N ASP A 9 -8.59 15.14 -33.07
CA ASP A 9 -7.52 14.49 -33.82
C ASP A 9 -6.62 13.68 -32.86
N PRO A 10 -6.50 12.34 -33.04
CA PRO A 10 -5.58 11.53 -32.23
C PRO A 10 -4.15 12.06 -32.21
N ALA A 11 -3.66 12.67 -33.30
CA ALA A 11 -2.31 13.24 -33.36
C ALA A 11 -2.10 14.39 -32.35
N GLU A 12 -3.13 15.20 -32.10
CA GLU A 12 -3.08 16.26 -31.09
C GLU A 12 -3.04 15.68 -29.67
N ILE A 13 -3.80 14.60 -29.41
CA ILE A 13 -3.78 13.88 -28.13
C ILE A 13 -2.42 13.24 -27.90
N PHE A 14 -1.85 12.57 -28.90
CA PHE A 14 -0.52 11.96 -28.79
C PHE A 14 0.56 13.01 -28.45
N LYS A 15 0.49 14.17 -29.09
CA LYS A 15 1.45 15.25 -28.85
C LYS A 15 1.35 15.82 -27.45
N LYS A 16 0.13 15.90 -26.88
CA LYS A 16 -0.13 16.55 -25.60
C LYS A 16 -0.04 15.57 -24.42
N TYR A 17 -0.54 14.35 -24.56
CA TYR A 17 -0.74 13.40 -23.48
C TYR A 17 0.00 12.06 -23.68
N GLY A 18 0.47 11.76 -24.89
CA GLY A 18 1.02 10.48 -25.28
C GLY A 18 -0.05 9.44 -25.68
N ALA A 19 0.41 8.36 -26.32
CA ALA A 19 -0.48 7.33 -26.86
C ALA A 19 -1.21 6.55 -25.76
N ASP A 20 -0.56 6.28 -24.65
CA ASP A 20 -1.15 5.51 -23.54
C ASP A 20 -2.34 6.22 -22.90
N LEU A 21 -2.38 7.55 -22.86
CA LEU A 21 -3.54 8.28 -22.36
C LEU A 21 -4.77 8.13 -23.28
N LEU A 22 -4.57 8.09 -24.60
CA LEU A 22 -5.66 7.80 -25.54
C LEU A 22 -6.14 6.35 -25.41
N ARG A 23 -5.22 5.41 -25.24
CA ARG A 23 -5.53 3.99 -24.96
C ARG A 23 -6.29 3.85 -23.64
N LEU A 24 -5.87 4.56 -22.60
CA LEU A 24 -6.56 4.56 -21.30
C LEU A 24 -7.96 5.15 -21.40
N TRP A 25 -8.14 6.24 -22.17
CA TRP A 25 -9.47 6.80 -22.43
C TRP A 25 -10.39 5.77 -23.09
N ALA A 26 -9.94 5.09 -24.13
CA ALA A 26 -10.71 4.04 -24.81
C ALA A 26 -10.98 2.84 -23.89
N GLY A 27 -9.98 2.43 -23.08
CA GLY A 27 -10.08 1.29 -22.17
C GLY A 27 -10.79 1.57 -20.85
N SER A 28 -11.05 2.84 -20.48
CA SER A 28 -11.77 3.19 -19.26
C SER A 28 -13.19 3.67 -19.48
N ALA A 29 -13.63 3.75 -20.73
CA ALA A 29 -15.00 4.11 -21.09
C ALA A 29 -15.86 2.87 -21.31
N ASP A 30 -17.10 2.90 -20.83
CA ASP A 30 -18.11 1.92 -21.21
C ASP A 30 -18.55 2.19 -22.66
N TYR A 31 -18.11 1.35 -23.58
CA TYR A 31 -18.38 1.50 -25.01
C TYR A 31 -19.81 1.09 -25.42
N HIS A 32 -20.64 0.58 -24.50
CA HIS A 32 -22.06 0.30 -24.74
C HIS A 32 -22.91 1.57 -24.75
N VAL A 33 -22.36 2.70 -24.29
CA VAL A 33 -23.01 4.00 -24.25
C VAL A 33 -22.17 5.04 -24.99
N ASP A 34 -22.76 6.22 -25.28
CA ASP A 34 -22.04 7.31 -25.92
C ASP A 34 -20.84 7.77 -25.05
N VAL A 35 -19.66 7.70 -25.65
CA VAL A 35 -18.40 8.07 -24.98
C VAL A 35 -18.07 9.52 -25.25
N ARG A 36 -17.94 10.31 -24.18
CA ARG A 36 -17.50 11.70 -24.27
C ARG A 36 -15.98 11.80 -24.40
N CYS A 37 -15.55 12.76 -25.22
CA CYS A 37 -14.13 13.07 -25.40
C CYS A 37 -13.92 14.58 -25.21
N SER A 38 -13.13 14.96 -24.20
CA SER A 38 -12.81 16.36 -23.93
C SER A 38 -11.44 16.47 -23.24
N ASP A 39 -10.83 17.65 -23.30
CA ASP A 39 -9.56 17.94 -22.62
C ASP A 39 -9.65 17.71 -21.10
N ASN A 40 -10.80 18.01 -20.49
CA ASN A 40 -11.01 17.76 -19.05
C ASN A 40 -11.00 16.27 -18.71
N ILE A 41 -11.53 15.41 -19.56
CA ILE A 41 -11.50 13.96 -19.39
C ILE A 41 -10.05 13.47 -19.43
N PHE A 42 -9.25 13.92 -20.39
CA PHE A 42 -7.81 13.55 -20.45
C PHE A 42 -7.03 14.06 -19.24
N LYS A 43 -7.34 15.24 -18.71
CA LYS A 43 -6.74 15.73 -17.45
C LYS A 43 -7.07 14.81 -16.26
N GLN A 44 -8.31 14.35 -16.13
CA GLN A 44 -8.70 13.40 -15.07
C GLN A 44 -8.01 12.05 -15.25
N LEU A 45 -7.98 11.52 -16.47
CA LEU A 45 -7.30 10.26 -16.78
C LEU A 45 -5.78 10.36 -16.53
N SER A 46 -5.18 11.52 -16.77
CA SER A 46 -3.77 11.77 -16.43
C SER A 46 -3.50 11.59 -14.95
N GLN A 47 -4.42 11.98 -14.07
CA GLN A 47 -4.27 11.75 -12.63
C GLN A 47 -4.31 10.26 -12.28
N ASN A 48 -5.22 9.49 -12.88
CA ASN A 48 -5.28 8.04 -12.69
C ASN A 48 -4.04 7.33 -13.23
N TYR A 49 -3.58 7.73 -14.41
CA TYR A 49 -2.33 7.26 -14.99
C TYR A 49 -1.13 7.51 -14.07
N LEU A 50 -1.03 8.72 -13.49
CA LEU A 50 0.04 9.07 -12.56
C LEU A 50 0.02 8.23 -11.28
N LYS A 51 -1.15 7.86 -10.78
CA LYS A 51 -1.28 6.97 -9.61
C LYS A 51 -0.69 5.59 -9.90
N PHE A 52 -1.05 4.99 -11.03
CA PHE A 52 -0.47 3.73 -11.47
C PHE A 52 1.05 3.83 -11.65
N ARG A 53 1.51 4.85 -12.38
CA ARG A 53 2.94 5.09 -12.64
C ARG A 53 3.73 5.31 -11.35
N ASN A 54 3.19 6.07 -10.39
CA ASN A 54 3.83 6.31 -9.10
C ASN A 54 3.89 5.03 -8.24
N THR A 55 2.86 4.19 -8.27
CA THR A 55 2.88 2.86 -7.63
C THR A 55 3.99 2.00 -8.22
N ALA A 56 4.08 1.90 -9.54
CA ALA A 56 5.14 1.15 -10.21
C ALA A 56 6.54 1.70 -9.87
N ARG A 57 6.70 3.02 -9.88
CA ARG A 57 7.96 3.68 -9.51
C ARG A 57 8.37 3.39 -8.06
N TYR A 58 7.41 3.39 -7.14
CA TYR A 58 7.66 3.02 -5.75
C TYR A 58 8.15 1.57 -5.63
N CYS A 59 7.46 0.64 -6.29
CA CYS A 59 7.87 -0.77 -6.29
C CYS A 59 9.26 -0.95 -6.87
N LEU A 60 9.54 -0.39 -8.05
CA LEU A 60 10.87 -0.45 -8.70
C LEU A 60 11.98 0.09 -7.81
N GLY A 61 11.76 1.24 -7.15
CA GLY A 61 12.75 1.86 -6.26
C GLY A 61 13.05 1.04 -5.00
N ASN A 62 12.23 0.04 -4.67
CA ASN A 62 12.39 -0.81 -3.49
C ASN A 62 12.77 -2.27 -3.83
N LEU A 63 13.00 -2.58 -5.09
CA LEU A 63 13.39 -3.93 -5.57
C LEU A 63 14.88 -4.04 -5.89
N ASP A 64 15.70 -3.04 -5.56
CA ASP A 64 17.13 -3.12 -5.75
C ASP A 64 17.73 -4.30 -4.97
N GLY A 65 18.53 -5.12 -5.68
CA GLY A 65 19.11 -6.35 -5.14
C GLY A 65 18.11 -7.47 -4.80
N PHE A 66 16.85 -7.36 -5.24
CA PHE A 66 15.86 -8.42 -5.10
C PHE A 66 15.97 -9.44 -6.23
N ASP A 67 16.01 -10.72 -5.88
CA ASP A 67 16.01 -11.84 -6.81
C ASP A 67 14.64 -12.51 -6.85
N PRO A 68 13.91 -12.39 -7.98
CA PRO A 68 12.57 -12.96 -8.09
C PRO A 68 12.54 -14.49 -8.18
N ASP A 69 13.68 -15.16 -8.38
CA ASP A 69 13.76 -16.62 -8.32
C ASP A 69 13.84 -17.14 -6.87
N HIS A 70 14.04 -16.24 -5.90
CA HIS A 70 14.12 -16.55 -4.46
C HIS A 70 13.07 -15.77 -3.66
N LEU A 71 11.79 -16.04 -3.93
CA LEU A 71 10.69 -15.48 -3.16
C LEU A 71 10.68 -16.02 -1.73
N VAL A 72 10.26 -15.19 -0.77
CA VAL A 72 9.94 -15.69 0.57
C VAL A 72 8.77 -16.66 0.47
N SER A 73 8.87 -17.81 1.13
CA SER A 73 7.86 -18.85 1.08
C SER A 73 6.53 -18.37 1.73
N PRO A 74 5.38 -18.97 1.37
CA PRO A 74 4.10 -18.60 1.97
C PRO A 74 4.07 -18.73 3.49
N GLU A 75 4.78 -19.72 4.03
CA GLU A 75 4.85 -19.99 5.48
C GLU A 75 5.69 -18.97 6.23
N GLU A 76 6.71 -18.41 5.58
CA GLU A 76 7.61 -17.43 6.18
C GLU A 76 7.18 -15.99 5.90
N MET A 77 6.32 -15.76 4.89
CA MET A 77 5.85 -14.44 4.52
C MET A 77 5.04 -13.81 5.64
N LEU A 78 5.35 -12.56 5.99
CA LEU A 78 4.62 -11.82 7.02
C LEU A 78 3.15 -11.63 6.64
N GLU A 79 2.27 -11.66 7.63
CA GLU A 79 0.82 -11.67 7.40
C GLU A 79 0.30 -10.45 6.64
N LEU A 80 0.87 -9.26 6.88
CA LEU A 80 0.53 -8.05 6.13
C LEU A 80 0.86 -8.19 4.64
N ASP A 81 1.97 -8.84 4.30
CA ASP A 81 2.38 -9.04 2.92
C ASP A 81 1.51 -10.10 2.24
N ARG A 82 1.13 -11.16 2.97
CA ARG A 82 0.12 -12.13 2.52
C ARG A 82 -1.26 -11.48 2.31
N TRP A 83 -1.64 -10.53 3.17
CA TRP A 83 -2.85 -9.74 2.95
C TRP A 83 -2.80 -9.00 1.61
N ALA A 84 -1.68 -8.36 1.30
CA ALA A 84 -1.52 -7.64 0.02
C ALA A 84 -1.60 -8.59 -1.19
N VAL A 85 -1.01 -9.78 -1.10
CA VAL A 85 -1.11 -10.80 -2.16
C VAL A 85 -2.52 -11.38 -2.25
N THR A 86 -3.25 -11.56 -1.14
CA THR A 86 -4.66 -11.96 -1.16
C THR A 86 -5.52 -10.91 -1.90
N LYS A 87 -5.29 -9.62 -1.66
CA LYS A 87 -5.93 -8.54 -2.40
C LYS A 87 -5.55 -8.52 -3.88
N LEU A 88 -4.30 -8.82 -4.19
CA LEU A 88 -3.83 -9.01 -5.56
C LEU A 88 -4.56 -10.16 -6.26
N ASN A 89 -4.79 -11.28 -5.57
CA ASN A 89 -5.56 -12.41 -6.10
C ASN A 89 -7.01 -12.03 -6.43
N GLU A 90 -7.65 -11.20 -5.58
CA GLU A 90 -8.98 -10.65 -5.85
C GLU A 90 -8.96 -9.79 -7.14
N LEU A 91 -7.94 -8.94 -7.31
CA LEU A 91 -7.74 -8.13 -8.50
C LEU A 91 -7.56 -8.99 -9.76
N ILE A 92 -6.70 -10.02 -9.70
CA ILE A 92 -6.46 -10.94 -10.82
C ILE A 92 -7.78 -11.57 -11.29
N ARG A 93 -8.55 -12.16 -10.37
CA ARG A 93 -9.85 -12.80 -10.69
C ARG A 93 -10.81 -11.80 -11.34
N LYS A 94 -10.89 -10.59 -10.81
CA LYS A 94 -11.75 -9.52 -11.35
C LYS A 94 -11.32 -9.09 -12.75
N CYS A 95 -10.02 -8.90 -12.98
CA CYS A 95 -9.50 -8.51 -14.29
C CYS A 95 -9.69 -9.60 -15.34
N PHE A 96 -9.46 -10.89 -15.01
CA PHE A 96 -9.70 -11.99 -15.95
C PHE A 96 -11.17 -12.05 -16.34
N ALA A 97 -12.09 -12.02 -15.38
CA ALA A 97 -13.52 -12.01 -15.67
C ALA A 97 -13.94 -10.83 -16.56
N ALA A 98 -13.37 -9.65 -16.31
CA ALA A 98 -13.64 -8.46 -17.10
C ALA A 98 -13.07 -8.56 -18.52
N TYR A 99 -11.86 -9.09 -18.71
CA TYR A 99 -11.28 -9.33 -20.03
C TYR A 99 -12.08 -10.37 -20.82
N ASP A 100 -12.50 -11.45 -20.20
CA ASP A 100 -13.32 -12.49 -20.84
C ASP A 100 -14.67 -11.93 -21.35
N ASN A 101 -15.21 -10.94 -20.66
CA ASN A 101 -16.45 -10.24 -21.03
C ASN A 101 -16.22 -8.97 -21.88
N TYR A 102 -14.97 -8.65 -22.23
CA TYR A 102 -14.60 -7.42 -22.95
C TYR A 102 -14.97 -6.12 -22.20
N GLU A 103 -15.00 -6.17 -20.88
CA GLU A 103 -15.32 -5.03 -20.01
C GLU A 103 -14.02 -4.30 -19.58
N PHE A 104 -13.31 -3.68 -20.52
CA PHE A 104 -11.99 -3.05 -20.29
C PHE A 104 -12.04 -1.91 -19.27
N HIS A 105 -13.18 -1.20 -19.17
CA HIS A 105 -13.38 -0.17 -18.16
C HIS A 105 -13.36 -0.73 -16.73
N VAL A 106 -13.85 -1.96 -16.53
CA VAL A 106 -13.77 -2.65 -15.23
C VAL A 106 -12.32 -2.93 -14.86
N VAL A 107 -11.49 -3.38 -15.82
CA VAL A 107 -10.06 -3.60 -15.61
C VAL A 107 -9.36 -2.31 -15.20
N SER A 108 -9.58 -1.23 -15.96
CA SER A 108 -8.96 0.06 -15.70
C SER A 108 -9.31 0.61 -14.32
N HIS A 109 -10.58 0.54 -13.93
CA HIS A 109 -11.03 0.98 -12.61
C HIS A 109 -10.50 0.09 -11.48
N ALA A 110 -10.53 -1.24 -11.66
CA ALA A 110 -10.07 -2.18 -10.65
C ALA A 110 -8.58 -1.99 -10.33
N ILE A 111 -7.73 -1.82 -11.35
CA ILE A 111 -6.29 -1.57 -11.15
C ILE A 111 -6.07 -0.19 -10.49
N ASN A 112 -6.80 0.84 -10.91
CA ASN A 112 -6.70 2.15 -10.27
C ASN A 112 -7.09 2.10 -8.79
N ASP A 113 -8.20 1.46 -8.46
CA ASP A 113 -8.69 1.34 -7.09
C ASP A 113 -7.70 0.54 -6.23
N PHE A 114 -7.16 -0.55 -6.74
CA PHE A 114 -6.12 -1.32 -6.07
C PHE A 114 -4.89 -0.47 -5.76
N CYS A 115 -4.39 0.30 -6.73
CA CYS A 115 -3.25 1.19 -6.52
C CYS A 115 -3.51 2.29 -5.49
N VAL A 116 -4.74 2.81 -5.44
CA VAL A 116 -5.11 3.93 -4.55
C VAL A 116 -5.52 3.44 -3.18
N VAL A 117 -6.46 2.51 -3.11
CA VAL A 117 -7.10 2.10 -1.84
C VAL A 117 -6.24 1.07 -1.10
N GLU A 118 -5.90 -0.03 -1.77
CA GLU A 118 -5.18 -1.12 -1.10
C GLU A 118 -3.69 -0.80 -0.92
N LEU A 119 -3.07 -0.22 -1.94
CA LEU A 119 -1.64 0.05 -1.93
C LEU A 119 -1.29 1.40 -1.29
N SER A 120 -1.61 2.52 -1.95
CA SER A 120 -1.10 3.84 -1.54
C SER A 120 -1.62 4.30 -0.18
N SER A 121 -2.91 4.05 0.14
CA SER A 121 -3.51 4.51 1.39
C SER A 121 -3.25 3.57 2.57
N PHE A 122 -2.79 2.35 2.33
CA PHE A 122 -2.61 1.35 3.38
C PHE A 122 -1.25 0.65 3.28
N TYR A 123 -1.12 -0.34 2.38
CA TYR A 123 0.01 -1.25 2.37
C TYR A 123 1.37 -0.57 2.19
N LEU A 124 1.53 0.25 1.15
CA LEU A 124 2.81 0.89 0.82
C LEU A 124 3.27 1.89 1.89
N ASP A 125 2.33 2.50 2.61
CA ASP A 125 2.67 3.43 3.68
C ASP A 125 3.22 2.70 4.91
N ILE A 126 2.60 1.59 5.29
CA ILE A 126 3.00 0.78 6.45
C ILE A 126 4.37 0.13 6.26
N ILE A 127 4.66 -0.42 5.09
CA ILE A 127 5.91 -1.17 4.86
C ILE A 127 7.16 -0.29 4.71
N LYS A 128 7.02 1.04 4.65
CA LYS A 128 8.16 1.97 4.51
C LYS A 128 9.22 1.76 5.56
N ASP A 129 8.81 1.59 6.82
CA ASP A 129 9.75 1.39 7.93
C ASP A 129 10.60 0.13 7.71
N ARG A 130 9.96 -0.98 7.31
CA ARG A 130 10.67 -2.24 7.00
C ARG A 130 11.63 -2.09 5.81
N LEU A 131 11.20 -1.45 4.74
CA LEU A 131 12.01 -1.27 3.53
C LEU A 131 13.24 -0.39 3.77
N TYR A 132 13.13 0.63 4.64
CA TYR A 132 14.18 1.63 4.84
C TYR A 132 15.00 1.43 6.11
N CYS A 133 14.43 0.78 7.12
CA CYS A 133 15.05 0.69 8.44
C CYS A 133 15.47 -0.72 8.85
N GLU A 134 15.03 -1.77 8.17
CA GLU A 134 15.50 -3.13 8.43
C GLU A 134 16.78 -3.46 7.66
N GLY A 135 17.43 -4.56 8.06
CA GLY A 135 18.63 -5.08 7.38
C GLY A 135 18.32 -5.55 5.96
N VAL A 136 19.34 -5.52 5.10
CA VAL A 136 19.17 -5.87 3.67
C VAL A 136 18.60 -7.28 3.49
N ASP A 137 19.04 -8.24 4.31
CA ASP A 137 18.63 -9.64 4.23
C ASP A 137 17.64 -10.04 5.33
N SER A 138 17.04 -9.06 6.03
CA SER A 138 16.02 -9.37 7.04
C SER A 138 14.78 -9.97 6.40
N LEU A 139 14.12 -10.88 7.11
CA LEU A 139 12.87 -11.50 6.67
C LEU A 139 11.79 -10.44 6.42
N GLU A 140 11.70 -9.43 7.29
CA GLU A 140 10.73 -8.35 7.20
C GLU A 140 10.85 -7.56 5.90
N ARG A 141 12.10 -7.25 5.49
CA ARG A 141 12.36 -6.55 4.23
C ARG A 141 12.13 -7.46 3.03
N ARG A 142 12.65 -8.69 3.06
CA ARG A 142 12.51 -9.66 1.96
C ARG A 142 11.05 -10.07 1.73
N SER A 143 10.27 -10.21 2.79
CA SER A 143 8.83 -10.46 2.72
C SER A 143 8.10 -9.34 1.99
N ALA A 144 8.35 -8.08 2.38
CA ALA A 144 7.78 -6.92 1.70
C ALA A 144 8.22 -6.83 0.23
N GLN A 145 9.50 -7.06 -0.07
CA GLN A 145 10.00 -7.06 -1.46
C GLN A 145 9.37 -8.17 -2.31
N THR A 146 9.16 -9.35 -1.75
CA THR A 146 8.44 -10.45 -2.43
C THR A 146 7.04 -10.00 -2.83
N ALA A 147 6.26 -9.43 -1.90
CA ALA A 147 4.92 -8.92 -2.21
C ALA A 147 4.97 -7.78 -3.24
N LEU A 148 5.90 -6.82 -3.11
CA LEU A 148 6.06 -5.72 -4.07
C LEU A 148 6.37 -6.23 -5.48
N TRP A 149 7.24 -7.24 -5.60
CA TRP A 149 7.57 -7.82 -6.88
C TRP A 149 6.36 -8.55 -7.50
N MET A 150 5.65 -9.39 -6.71
CA MET A 150 4.44 -10.08 -7.17
C MET A 150 3.37 -9.08 -7.63
N ILE A 151 3.18 -7.98 -6.90
CA ILE A 151 2.25 -6.91 -7.25
C ILE A 151 2.67 -6.24 -8.56
N LEU A 152 3.94 -5.79 -8.66
CA LEU A 152 4.43 -5.07 -9.83
C LEU A 152 4.36 -5.92 -11.09
N ASP A 153 4.84 -7.16 -11.03
CA ASP A 153 4.79 -8.12 -12.14
C ASP A 153 3.34 -8.32 -12.61
N THR A 154 2.43 -8.52 -11.67
CA THR A 154 1.01 -8.77 -11.99
C THR A 154 0.31 -7.55 -12.59
N ILE A 155 0.39 -6.37 -11.96
CA ILE A 155 -0.32 -5.18 -12.48
C ILE A 155 0.27 -4.71 -13.80
N THR A 156 1.56 -4.92 -14.04
CA THR A 156 2.23 -4.61 -15.30
C THR A 156 1.70 -5.48 -16.43
N LYS A 157 1.60 -6.81 -16.22
CA LYS A 157 1.04 -7.75 -17.18
C LYS A 157 -0.47 -7.55 -17.41
N LEU A 158 -1.23 -7.33 -16.32
CA LEU A 158 -2.68 -7.10 -16.42
C LEU A 158 -3.03 -5.82 -17.15
N PHE A 159 -2.22 -4.77 -17.03
CA PHE A 159 -2.54 -3.47 -17.65
C PHE A 159 -1.89 -3.27 -19.02
N ALA A 160 -0.97 -4.15 -19.42
CA ALA A 160 -0.27 -4.08 -20.72
C ALA A 160 -1.20 -4.00 -21.94
N PRO A 161 -2.37 -4.70 -22.01
CA PRO A 161 -3.28 -4.56 -23.13
C PRO A 161 -3.84 -3.13 -23.30
N ILE A 162 -3.87 -2.34 -22.22
CA ILE A 162 -4.37 -0.96 -22.22
C ILE A 162 -3.23 0.06 -22.26
N LEU A 163 -2.30 0.00 -21.29
CA LEU A 163 -1.14 0.88 -21.20
C LEU A 163 0.12 0.21 -21.78
N ALA A 164 0.10 -0.11 -23.07
CA ALA A 164 1.10 -0.95 -23.71
C ALA A 164 2.54 -0.42 -23.58
N PHE A 165 2.74 0.88 -23.77
CA PHE A 165 4.07 1.49 -23.74
C PHE A 165 4.59 1.65 -22.30
N THR A 166 3.74 2.15 -21.40
CA THR A 166 4.10 2.32 -19.99
C THR A 166 4.41 0.99 -19.32
N CYS A 167 3.60 -0.04 -19.55
CA CYS A 167 3.84 -1.36 -18.98
C CYS A 167 5.10 -2.02 -19.54
N ASP A 168 5.43 -1.80 -20.79
CA ASP A 168 6.70 -2.29 -21.33
C ASP A 168 7.91 -1.53 -20.75
N GLU A 169 7.81 -0.22 -20.55
CA GLU A 169 8.84 0.57 -19.87
C GLU A 169 9.08 0.07 -18.44
N ILE A 170 8.00 -0.25 -17.70
CA ILE A 170 8.10 -0.86 -16.37
C ILE A 170 8.76 -2.22 -16.44
N TRP A 171 8.33 -3.06 -17.40
CA TRP A 171 8.88 -4.38 -17.64
C TRP A 171 10.39 -4.35 -17.87
N GLN A 172 10.87 -3.46 -18.71
CA GLN A 172 12.32 -3.30 -18.99
C GLN A 172 13.12 -2.86 -17.75
N ALA A 173 12.48 -2.27 -16.75
CA ALA A 173 13.15 -1.74 -15.55
C ALA A 173 13.10 -2.69 -14.34
N MET A 174 12.26 -3.74 -14.36
CA MET A 174 12.08 -4.63 -13.22
C MET A 174 12.95 -5.89 -13.32
N PRO A 175 13.28 -6.56 -12.18
CA PRO A 175 13.95 -7.84 -12.21
C PRO A 175 12.99 -8.94 -12.70
N HIS A 176 13.51 -9.88 -13.53
CA HIS A 176 12.77 -10.98 -14.15
C HIS A 176 13.14 -12.32 -13.53
N ARG A 177 12.17 -13.26 -13.54
CA ARG A 177 12.42 -14.66 -13.20
C ARG A 177 13.10 -15.39 -14.34
N GLU A 178 13.75 -16.50 -14.00
CA GLU A 178 14.16 -17.49 -15.01
C GLU A 178 12.92 -17.95 -15.80
N GLY A 179 13.01 -17.87 -17.13
CA GLY A 179 11.91 -18.22 -18.03
C GLY A 179 11.03 -17.05 -18.46
N ASP A 180 11.10 -15.89 -17.85
CA ASP A 180 10.46 -14.68 -18.38
C ASP A 180 11.13 -14.24 -19.70
N ASP A 181 10.30 -13.74 -20.64
CA ASP A 181 10.84 -13.13 -21.85
C ASP A 181 11.09 -11.62 -21.61
N PRO A 182 12.38 -11.20 -21.49
CA PRO A 182 12.70 -9.82 -21.13
C PRO A 182 12.48 -8.81 -22.27
N ARG A 183 12.24 -9.28 -23.51
CA ARG A 183 12.15 -8.42 -24.69
C ARG A 183 10.93 -7.50 -24.67
N ASN A 184 9.80 -7.99 -24.19
CA ASN A 184 8.57 -7.21 -24.09
C ASN A 184 7.57 -7.87 -23.13
N VAL A 185 6.84 -7.05 -22.37
CA VAL A 185 5.83 -7.54 -21.39
C VAL A 185 4.77 -8.43 -22.03
N VAL A 186 4.33 -8.13 -23.25
CA VAL A 186 3.25 -8.89 -23.95
C VAL A 186 3.67 -10.27 -24.44
N LEU A 187 4.96 -10.61 -24.35
CA LEU A 187 5.45 -11.97 -24.64
C LEU A 187 5.30 -12.91 -23.44
N ASN A 188 4.82 -12.39 -22.31
CA ASN A 188 4.66 -13.12 -21.07
C ASN A 188 3.17 -13.28 -20.75
N GLU A 189 2.82 -14.41 -20.16
CA GLU A 189 1.45 -14.67 -19.72
C GLU A 189 1.08 -13.85 -18.48
N MET A 190 -0.19 -13.45 -18.38
CA MET A 190 -0.74 -12.84 -17.17
C MET A 190 -0.74 -13.85 -16.02
N ASN A 191 -0.41 -13.40 -14.84
CA ASN A 191 -0.34 -14.26 -13.67
C ASN A 191 -1.72 -14.80 -13.29
N GLN A 192 -1.77 -16.09 -12.96
CA GLN A 192 -2.89 -16.69 -12.25
C GLN A 192 -2.82 -16.31 -10.75
N PRO A 193 -3.93 -16.41 -10.00
CA PRO A 193 -3.91 -16.17 -8.57
C PRO A 193 -2.88 -17.04 -7.84
N PHE A 194 -2.13 -16.44 -6.95
CA PHE A 194 -1.11 -17.08 -6.12
C PHE A 194 -1.76 -17.84 -4.96
N GLN A 195 -2.23 -19.05 -5.21
CA GLN A 195 -3.07 -19.82 -4.29
C GLN A 195 -2.42 -20.07 -2.93
N ASP A 196 -1.12 -20.37 -2.90
CA ASP A 196 -0.40 -20.71 -1.66
C ASP A 196 -0.26 -19.51 -0.72
N TYR A 197 -0.29 -18.30 -1.26
CA TYR A 197 -0.25 -17.04 -0.49
C TYR A 197 -1.63 -16.51 -0.09
N ASP A 198 -2.72 -17.12 -0.60
CA ASP A 198 -4.08 -16.64 -0.33
C ASP A 198 -4.49 -16.96 1.12
N MET A 199 -4.94 -15.96 1.84
CA MET A 199 -5.39 -16.09 3.23
C MET A 199 -6.88 -16.41 3.36
N GLY A 200 -7.61 -16.41 2.24
CA GLY A 200 -9.06 -16.57 2.24
C GLY A 200 -9.77 -15.36 2.84
N ALA A 201 -10.66 -15.59 3.81
CA ALA A 201 -11.45 -14.51 4.41
C ALA A 201 -10.60 -13.56 5.27
N LEU A 202 -10.71 -12.25 4.99
CA LEU A 202 -9.94 -11.20 5.63
C LEU A 202 -10.72 -10.46 6.75
N VAL A 203 -11.56 -11.16 7.51
CA VAL A 203 -12.48 -10.55 8.50
C VAL A 203 -11.73 -9.70 9.54
N SER A 204 -10.69 -10.26 10.16
CA SER A 204 -9.87 -9.54 11.14
C SER A 204 -9.15 -8.34 10.53
N TRP A 205 -8.67 -8.46 9.29
CA TRP A 205 -8.03 -7.37 8.57
C TRP A 205 -9.01 -6.26 8.22
N THR A 206 -10.25 -6.61 7.84
CA THR A 206 -11.32 -5.61 7.61
C THR A 206 -11.61 -4.83 8.88
N ALA A 207 -11.75 -5.50 10.02
CA ALA A 207 -11.96 -4.84 11.30
C ALA A 207 -10.75 -3.99 11.73
N LEU A 208 -9.52 -4.46 11.50
CA LEU A 208 -8.30 -3.68 11.75
C LEU A 208 -8.26 -2.39 10.92
N ILE A 209 -8.60 -2.47 9.63
CA ILE A 209 -8.62 -1.30 8.74
C ILE A 209 -9.67 -0.28 9.22
N GLN A 210 -10.86 -0.73 9.65
CA GLN A 210 -11.87 0.12 10.25
C GLN A 210 -11.36 0.78 11.54
N LEU A 211 -10.67 0.04 12.40
CA LEU A 211 -10.06 0.62 13.61
C LEU A 211 -9.00 1.67 13.24
N ARG A 212 -8.16 1.38 12.25
CA ARG A 212 -7.15 2.31 11.76
C ARG A 212 -7.75 3.60 11.21
N ASP A 213 -8.92 3.54 10.58
CA ASP A 213 -9.63 4.75 10.13
C ASP A 213 -10.02 5.64 11.31
N GLY A 214 -10.49 5.06 12.41
CA GLY A 214 -10.75 5.78 13.66
C GLY A 214 -9.49 6.39 14.27
N VAL A 215 -8.38 5.63 14.30
CA VAL A 215 -7.08 6.12 14.77
C VAL A 215 -6.58 7.28 13.90
N ASN A 216 -6.68 7.16 12.58
CA ASN A 216 -6.27 8.22 11.64
C ASN A 216 -7.09 9.51 11.84
N ALA A 217 -8.40 9.39 12.07
CA ALA A 217 -9.25 10.54 12.36
C ALA A 217 -8.82 11.24 13.67
N ALA A 218 -8.50 10.48 14.72
CA ALA A 218 -8.01 11.02 15.98
C ALA A 218 -6.62 11.66 15.85
N LEU A 219 -5.72 11.06 15.06
CA LEU A 219 -4.40 11.64 14.75
C LEU A 219 -4.54 12.97 14.00
N GLU A 220 -5.48 13.06 13.05
CA GLU A 220 -5.75 14.32 12.34
C GLU A 220 -6.30 15.40 13.27
N ALA A 221 -7.22 15.05 14.16
CA ALA A 221 -7.71 15.97 15.18
C ALA A 221 -6.57 16.49 16.09
N ALA A 222 -5.70 15.58 16.55
CA ALA A 222 -4.55 15.93 17.38
C ALA A 222 -3.54 16.85 16.66
N ARG A 223 -3.34 16.67 15.35
CA ARG A 223 -2.52 17.58 14.53
C ARG A 223 -3.16 18.97 14.42
N ASN A 224 -4.45 19.04 14.19
CA ASN A 224 -5.18 20.31 14.10
C ASN A 224 -5.16 21.08 15.44
N GLU A 225 -5.18 20.36 16.56
CA GLU A 225 -5.01 20.91 17.91
C GLU A 225 -3.54 21.20 18.28
N LYS A 226 -2.60 20.87 17.39
CA LYS A 226 -1.15 21.03 17.61
C LYS A 226 -0.60 20.23 18.80
N LYS A 227 -1.24 19.14 19.17
CA LYS A 227 -0.74 18.18 20.16
C LYS A 227 0.42 17.35 19.62
N ILE A 228 0.40 17.07 18.32
CA ILE A 228 1.46 16.39 17.57
C ILE A 228 1.68 17.07 16.24
N GLY A 229 2.89 16.97 15.67
CA GLY A 229 3.18 17.41 14.31
C GLY A 229 3.05 16.28 13.29
N LYS A 230 3.55 15.09 13.62
CA LYS A 230 3.57 13.89 12.77
C LYS A 230 3.03 12.68 13.53
N SER A 231 2.50 11.69 12.79
CA SER A 231 1.97 10.46 13.40
C SER A 231 3.00 9.70 14.24
N LEU A 232 4.28 9.70 13.82
CA LEU A 232 5.38 9.07 14.57
C LEU A 232 5.76 9.78 15.88
N GLU A 233 5.17 10.95 16.17
CA GLU A 233 5.29 11.64 17.47
C GLU A 233 4.18 11.20 18.44
N ALA A 234 3.25 10.36 17.98
CA ALA A 234 2.08 9.97 18.76
C ALA A 234 2.29 8.66 19.54
N HIS A 235 1.72 8.67 20.75
CA HIS A 235 1.31 7.51 21.51
C HIS A 235 -0.21 7.39 21.42
N ILE A 236 -0.70 6.17 21.15
CA ILE A 236 -2.12 5.85 21.04
C ILE A 236 -2.56 5.03 22.23
N THR A 237 -3.64 5.44 22.89
CA THR A 237 -4.33 4.60 23.86
C THR A 237 -5.69 4.17 23.27
N LEU A 238 -5.85 2.86 23.02
CA LEU A 238 -7.12 2.24 22.66
C LEU A 238 -7.87 1.90 23.93
N VAL A 239 -9.07 2.42 24.11
CA VAL A 239 -9.84 2.23 25.35
C VAL A 239 -11.10 1.42 25.08
N ARG A 240 -11.30 0.34 25.85
CA ARG A 240 -12.46 -0.54 25.76
C ARG A 240 -13.58 -0.07 26.67
N ALA A 241 -14.82 -0.14 26.19
CA ALA A 241 -16.00 -0.10 27.05
C ALA A 241 -16.10 -1.40 27.87
N GLN A 242 -16.49 -1.31 29.13
CA GLN A 242 -16.54 -2.46 30.03
C GLN A 242 -17.54 -3.55 29.59
N ASP A 243 -18.59 -3.17 28.88
CA ASP A 243 -19.68 -4.03 28.41
C ASP A 243 -19.46 -4.57 26.98
N GLN A 244 -18.42 -4.13 26.28
CA GLN A 244 -18.13 -4.49 24.88
C GLN A 244 -16.65 -4.85 24.67
N ALA A 245 -16.03 -5.49 25.64
CA ALA A 245 -14.60 -5.82 25.63
C ALA A 245 -14.20 -6.73 24.44
N ASP A 246 -15.08 -7.60 23.97
CA ASP A 246 -14.78 -8.64 22.99
C ASP A 246 -14.39 -8.09 21.61
N ASN A 247 -14.92 -6.91 21.23
CA ASN A 247 -14.64 -6.32 19.92
C ASN A 247 -13.17 -5.97 19.71
N LEU A 248 -12.46 -5.53 20.74
CA LEU A 248 -11.04 -5.21 20.66
C LEU A 248 -10.15 -6.39 21.03
N THR A 249 -10.61 -7.31 21.87
CA THR A 249 -9.82 -8.45 22.37
C THR A 249 -9.30 -9.31 21.22
N ALA A 250 -10.17 -9.69 20.27
CA ALA A 250 -9.76 -10.51 19.12
C ALA A 250 -8.73 -9.79 18.21
N LEU A 251 -8.85 -8.48 18.05
CA LEU A 251 -7.85 -7.69 17.33
C LEU A 251 -6.55 -7.56 18.11
N GLN A 252 -6.63 -7.41 19.42
CA GLN A 252 -5.48 -7.33 20.30
C GLN A 252 -4.68 -8.63 20.27
N GLU A 253 -5.32 -9.76 20.46
CA GLU A 253 -4.67 -11.08 20.41
C GLU A 253 -3.91 -11.31 19.11
N LYS A 254 -4.44 -10.79 18.00
CA LYS A 254 -3.86 -10.99 16.67
C LYS A 254 -2.79 -9.96 16.30
N PHE A 255 -2.96 -8.70 16.65
CA PHE A 255 -2.18 -7.60 16.07
C PHE A 255 -1.41 -6.75 17.09
N GLN A 256 -1.49 -7.02 18.41
CA GLN A 256 -0.91 -6.13 19.43
C GLN A 256 0.57 -5.82 19.21
N ASP A 257 1.37 -6.79 18.78
CA ASP A 257 2.80 -6.62 18.55
C ASP A 257 3.12 -5.82 17.27
N GLN A 258 2.11 -5.57 16.44
CA GLN A 258 2.24 -4.88 15.15
C GLN A 258 1.49 -3.54 15.12
N TRP A 259 0.72 -3.18 16.13
CA TRP A 259 -0.15 -2.01 16.09
C TRP A 259 0.59 -0.70 15.85
N ALA A 260 1.75 -0.50 16.47
CA ALA A 260 2.54 0.71 16.25
C ALA A 260 2.98 0.87 14.78
N ASP A 261 3.28 -0.23 14.09
CA ASP A 261 3.62 -0.23 12.67
C ASP A 261 2.36 -0.05 11.80
N LEU A 262 1.29 -0.78 12.11
CA LEU A 262 0.03 -0.74 11.35
C LEU A 262 -0.66 0.64 11.42
N PHE A 263 -0.54 1.35 12.54
CA PHE A 263 -1.05 2.72 12.71
C PHE A 263 -0.02 3.79 12.35
N ILE A 264 1.23 3.41 12.11
CA ILE A 264 2.35 4.32 11.81
C ILE A 264 2.54 5.35 12.93
N VAL A 265 2.65 4.86 14.16
CA VAL A 265 2.88 5.63 15.38
C VAL A 265 4.08 5.07 16.16
N SER A 266 4.51 5.77 17.20
CA SER A 266 5.64 5.30 18.01
C SER A 266 5.26 4.22 18.99
N ASP A 267 4.07 4.30 19.59
CA ASP A 267 3.63 3.36 20.61
C ASP A 267 2.10 3.26 20.68
N VAL A 268 1.59 2.09 21.10
CA VAL A 268 0.16 1.81 21.28
C VAL A 268 -0.05 1.01 22.55
N GLU A 269 -0.97 1.44 23.38
CA GLU A 269 -1.42 0.70 24.56
C GLU A 269 -2.93 0.46 24.55
N VAL A 270 -3.40 -0.49 25.34
CA VAL A 270 -4.83 -0.77 25.57
C VAL A 270 -5.16 -0.50 27.03
N SER A 271 -6.28 0.18 27.27
CA SER A 271 -6.77 0.50 28.61
C SER A 271 -8.24 0.12 28.77
N ASP A 272 -8.60 -0.26 29.99
CA ASP A 272 -9.98 -0.53 30.43
C ASP A 272 -10.50 0.56 31.37
N ASP A 273 -9.79 1.69 31.50
CA ASP A 273 -10.14 2.79 32.40
C ASP A 273 -11.37 3.57 31.88
N PRO A 274 -12.51 3.55 32.62
CA PRO A 274 -13.71 4.30 32.21
C PRO A 274 -13.49 5.82 32.10
N ALA A 275 -12.55 6.37 32.88
CA ALA A 275 -12.25 7.80 32.84
C ALA A 275 -11.54 8.17 31.53
N LEU A 276 -10.66 7.32 31.00
CA LEU A 276 -10.04 7.47 29.69
C LEU A 276 -11.08 7.21 28.58
N TYR A 277 -11.96 6.24 28.75
CA TYR A 277 -13.03 5.99 27.77
C TYR A 277 -13.90 7.22 27.57
N ALA A 278 -14.28 7.92 28.65
CA ALA A 278 -15.08 9.13 28.56
C ALA A 278 -14.42 10.28 27.80
N GLN A 279 -13.08 10.30 27.73
CA GLN A 279 -12.29 11.34 27.05
C GLN A 279 -11.93 10.98 25.61
N GLY A 280 -12.01 9.69 25.24
CA GLY A 280 -11.60 9.19 23.93
C GLY A 280 -12.56 9.59 22.82
N SER A 281 -12.03 9.64 21.59
CA SER A 281 -12.79 9.79 20.35
C SER A 281 -13.37 8.46 19.91
N ASP A 282 -14.56 8.47 19.33
CA ASP A 282 -15.22 7.27 18.81
C ASP A 282 -14.44 6.67 17.63
N THR A 283 -14.50 5.36 17.50
CA THR A 283 -13.99 4.62 16.35
C THR A 283 -15.14 3.88 15.65
N PRO A 284 -14.96 3.40 14.41
CA PRO A 284 -15.95 2.54 13.77
C PRO A 284 -16.17 1.20 14.46
N ILE A 285 -15.29 0.80 15.40
CA ILE A 285 -15.46 -0.42 16.19
C ILE A 285 -16.28 -0.09 17.45
N ALA A 286 -17.44 -0.70 17.57
CA ALA A 286 -18.32 -0.47 18.71
C ALA A 286 -17.64 -0.79 20.04
N GLY A 287 -17.79 0.11 21.03
CA GLY A 287 -17.17 -0.03 22.35
C GLY A 287 -15.65 0.23 22.38
N VAL A 288 -15.07 0.76 21.31
CA VAL A 288 -13.64 1.14 21.26
C VAL A 288 -13.50 2.63 20.99
N ARG A 289 -12.77 3.30 21.86
CA ARG A 289 -12.38 4.71 21.71
C ARG A 289 -10.87 4.85 21.63
N VAL A 290 -10.41 5.97 21.11
CA VAL A 290 -9.00 6.27 20.93
C VAL A 290 -8.63 7.61 21.54
N LEU A 291 -7.49 7.64 22.23
CA LEU A 291 -6.83 8.82 22.73
C LEU A 291 -5.48 8.97 22.05
N VAL A 292 -5.09 10.21 21.76
CA VAL A 292 -3.79 10.55 21.19
C VAL A 292 -3.04 11.46 22.16
N SER A 293 -1.81 11.09 22.48
CA SER A 293 -0.87 11.89 23.25
C SER A 293 0.51 11.89 22.59
N GLU A 294 1.42 12.71 23.09
CA GLU A 294 2.81 12.66 22.65
C GLU A 294 3.48 11.36 23.11
N ALA A 295 4.28 10.76 22.23
CA ALA A 295 5.06 9.57 22.55
C ALA A 295 6.24 9.89 23.46
N ASN A 296 6.59 8.94 24.34
CA ASN A 296 7.71 9.07 25.27
C ASN A 296 9.07 8.86 24.59
N GLY A 297 10.08 9.58 25.09
CA GLY A 297 11.47 9.44 24.69
C GLY A 297 11.85 10.31 23.50
N ASP A 298 13.13 10.22 23.15
CA ASP A 298 13.71 11.02 22.07
C ASP A 298 13.42 10.37 20.70
N LYS A 299 13.44 11.20 19.67
CA LYS A 299 13.26 10.76 18.28
C LYS A 299 14.50 10.02 17.78
N CYS A 300 14.33 8.81 17.30
CA CYS A 300 15.36 8.10 16.54
C CYS A 300 15.61 8.75 15.18
N GLU A 301 16.84 9.15 14.89
CA GLU A 301 17.18 9.83 13.63
C GLU A 301 17.01 8.94 12.38
N ARG A 302 16.99 7.61 12.54
CA ARG A 302 16.87 6.66 11.42
C ARG A 302 15.43 6.28 11.11
N CYS A 303 14.65 5.77 12.08
CA CYS A 303 13.27 5.34 11.86
C CYS A 303 12.23 6.41 12.20
N TRP A 304 12.66 7.50 12.84
CA TRP A 304 11.86 8.65 13.26
C TRP A 304 10.79 8.38 14.34
N LYS A 305 10.69 7.15 14.84
CA LYS A 305 9.88 6.82 16.01
C LYS A 305 10.51 7.42 17.28
N HIS A 306 9.69 7.82 18.20
CA HIS A 306 10.11 8.18 19.55
C HIS A 306 10.28 6.93 20.39
N HIS A 307 11.36 6.84 21.18
CA HIS A 307 11.62 5.66 21.99
C HIS A 307 12.43 6.05 23.23
N PRO A 308 12.06 5.59 24.45
CA PRO A 308 12.74 5.98 25.69
C PRO A 308 14.21 5.52 25.79
N LEU A 309 14.62 4.55 24.99
CA LEU A 309 16.00 4.05 24.94
C LEU A 309 16.82 4.62 23.76
N VAL A 310 16.40 5.68 23.12
CA VAL A 310 17.28 6.44 22.20
C VAL A 310 18.44 6.98 23.04
N GLY A 311 19.67 6.77 22.56
CA GLY A 311 20.88 7.16 23.30
C GLY A 311 21.45 6.09 24.26
N ALA A 312 20.77 5.00 24.47
CA ALA A 312 21.28 3.90 25.33
C ALA A 312 22.51 3.20 24.74
N ASN A 313 22.71 3.25 23.43
CA ASN A 313 23.90 2.72 22.76
C ASN A 313 24.93 3.82 22.55
N ALA A 314 26.04 3.78 23.29
CA ALA A 314 27.09 4.80 23.23
C ALA A 314 27.74 4.96 21.83
N ALA A 315 27.78 3.90 21.02
CA ALA A 315 28.29 3.96 19.65
C ALA A 315 27.31 4.63 18.68
N HIS A 316 26.01 4.63 19.02
CA HIS A 316 24.93 5.19 18.20
C HIS A 316 23.94 5.98 19.06
N PRO A 317 24.35 7.13 19.62
CA PRO A 317 23.59 7.85 20.65
C PRO A 317 22.29 8.52 20.15
N THR A 318 22.06 8.56 18.85
CA THR A 318 20.85 9.16 18.25
C THR A 318 19.86 8.10 17.75
N LEU A 319 20.18 6.80 17.97
CA LEU A 319 19.37 5.70 17.45
C LEU A 319 18.65 4.93 18.56
N CYS A 320 17.46 4.42 18.23
CA CYS A 320 16.78 3.44 19.07
C CYS A 320 17.51 2.08 19.02
N PRO A 321 17.26 1.16 19.98
CA PRO A 321 17.97 -0.12 20.06
C PRO A 321 17.89 -0.95 18.77
N ARG A 322 16.73 -1.00 18.10
CA ARG A 322 16.54 -1.70 16.83
C ARG A 322 17.47 -1.12 15.74
N CYS A 323 17.40 0.18 15.52
CA CYS A 323 18.20 0.85 14.49
C CYS A 323 19.70 0.77 14.76
N ALA A 324 20.12 0.87 16.01
CA ALA A 324 21.51 0.69 16.40
C ALA A 324 22.03 -0.71 16.06
N LYS A 325 21.24 -1.76 16.37
CA LYS A 325 21.58 -3.15 16.02
C LYS A 325 21.73 -3.35 14.50
N VAL A 326 20.81 -2.79 13.70
CA VAL A 326 20.87 -2.90 12.25
C VAL A 326 22.10 -2.20 11.68
N VAL A 327 22.41 -0.98 12.14
CA VAL A 327 23.59 -0.22 11.69
C VAL A 327 24.89 -0.93 12.05
N GLN A 328 24.98 -1.52 13.24
CA GLN A 328 26.13 -2.32 13.64
C GLN A 328 26.34 -3.54 12.73
N ALA A 329 25.25 -4.19 12.29
CA ALA A 329 25.34 -5.34 11.39
C ALA A 329 25.74 -4.99 9.95
N ILE A 330 25.49 -3.75 9.49
CA ILE A 330 25.88 -3.29 8.15
C ILE A 330 27.39 -2.98 8.09
N HIS A 331 28.01 -2.65 9.22
CA HIS A 331 29.42 -2.27 9.30
C HIS A 331 30.36 -3.43 9.70
N LEU A 332 29.83 -4.64 9.79
CA LEU A 332 30.60 -5.88 9.97
C LEU A 332 30.79 -6.62 8.63
#